data_850b6f0150b216b4f639f7c1a01b7656
#
_entry.id   850b6f0150b216b4f639f7c1a01b7656
#
_cell.length_a   1.000
_cell.length_b   1.000
_cell.length_c   1.000
_cell.angle_alpha   90.00
_cell.angle_beta   90.00
_cell.angle_gamma   90.00
#
_symmetry.space_group_name_H-M   'P 1'
#
loop_
_entity.id
_entity.type
_entity.pdbx_description
1 polymer ?
#
loop_
_entity_poly.entity_id
_entity_poly.type
_entity_poly.pdbx_seq_one_letter_code
_entity_poly.pdbx_strand_id
1 'polypeptide(L)'
;MSFPAILALEDGSIFYGEGFGEEKIDVGELVFNTSMTGYQEIITDPSYKKQIITFTHPHIGNTGINDEDNESSLIHASGVVINEHCAKPSNWRSNKTLDEFLREQEVIAISEINTRKLTSILRDKGSLNSCIAPLSKLTAEEAVAKAKDFSGLKGMDLAKVVSVKEKYIWNEGVWPANNIAIKNHPVVAFDFGIKNNILRLLSDHVGEIIVVNAETSFEEVMKLSPKGIFLSNGPGDPEPCTYAIDNIRKFLEVNLPIFGICLGHQLLALAGGASTYKMKFGHHGANHPVQDLKTKEVFITSQNHGFAVDEKTLPANINASHVSLFDQSLQGIEFTDKPAFSFQGHPEASPGPQEIQTLFKKFQSMVEKYAKT
;
A
#
# COMPACT_ATOMS: atom_id res chain seq x y z
N MET A 1 4.56 -8.07 -27.95
CA MET A 1 3.92 -7.41 -29.11
C MET A 1 2.82 -6.52 -28.58
N SER A 2 2.68 -5.29 -29.08
CA SER A 2 1.56 -4.42 -28.73
C SER A 2 0.28 -4.85 -29.44
N PHE A 3 -0.86 -4.45 -28.89
CA PHE A 3 -2.19 -4.74 -29.43
C PHE A 3 -3.14 -3.55 -29.18
N PRO A 4 -4.15 -3.32 -30.02
CA PRO A 4 -5.15 -2.29 -29.76
C PRO A 4 -5.91 -2.56 -28.46
N ALA A 5 -6.00 -1.57 -27.58
CA ALA A 5 -6.62 -1.72 -26.28
C ALA A 5 -7.57 -0.56 -25.94
N ILE A 6 -8.42 -0.79 -24.94
CA ILE A 6 -9.41 0.13 -24.45
C ILE A 6 -9.34 0.21 -22.91
N LEU A 7 -9.48 1.42 -22.40
CA LEU A 7 -9.80 1.71 -21.01
C LEU A 7 -11.19 2.37 -20.98
N ALA A 8 -12.14 1.73 -20.33
CA ALA A 8 -13.50 2.23 -20.18
C ALA A 8 -13.82 2.48 -18.71
N LEU A 9 -14.47 3.60 -18.40
CA LEU A 9 -14.88 4.00 -17.05
C LEU A 9 -16.39 3.80 -16.88
N GLU A 10 -16.82 3.60 -15.64
CA GLU A 10 -18.25 3.44 -15.29
C GLU A 10 -19.12 4.63 -15.67
N ASP A 11 -18.54 5.84 -15.78
CA ASP A 11 -19.24 7.04 -16.20
C ASP A 11 -19.47 7.12 -17.72
N GLY A 12 -19.00 6.12 -18.48
CA GLY A 12 -19.07 6.05 -19.95
C GLY A 12 -17.89 6.69 -20.67
N SER A 13 -16.90 7.24 -19.96
CA SER A 13 -15.67 7.74 -20.57
C SER A 13 -14.84 6.59 -21.14
N ILE A 14 -14.32 6.78 -22.36
CA ILE A 14 -13.57 5.75 -23.10
C ILE A 14 -12.24 6.36 -23.57
N PHE A 15 -11.18 5.56 -23.44
CA PHE A 15 -9.84 5.88 -23.95
C PHE A 15 -9.33 4.69 -24.78
N TYR A 16 -8.82 4.99 -25.97
CA TYR A 16 -8.17 4.01 -26.85
C TYR A 16 -6.67 4.23 -26.82
N GLY A 17 -5.90 3.15 -26.86
CA GLY A 17 -4.45 3.19 -26.84
C GLY A 17 -3.82 1.88 -27.27
N GLU A 18 -2.52 1.75 -27.04
CA GLU A 18 -1.75 0.53 -27.28
C GLU A 18 -1.63 -0.30 -26.00
N GLY A 19 -2.16 -1.52 -26.04
CA GLY A 19 -1.99 -2.51 -25.00
C GLY A 19 -0.63 -3.19 -25.07
N PHE A 20 -0.06 -3.52 -23.91
CA PHE A 20 1.14 -4.32 -23.75
C PHE A 20 1.04 -5.14 -22.45
N GLY A 21 2.04 -5.99 -22.15
CA GLY A 21 1.88 -6.99 -21.10
C GLY A 21 0.97 -8.13 -21.54
N GLU A 22 0.12 -8.64 -20.66
CA GLU A 22 -0.76 -9.78 -20.95
C GLU A 22 -2.04 -9.35 -21.66
N GLU A 23 -2.44 -10.10 -22.69
CA GLU A 23 -3.71 -9.90 -23.40
C GLU A 23 -4.90 -10.45 -22.61
N LYS A 24 -5.29 -9.77 -21.53
CA LYS A 24 -6.45 -10.15 -20.71
C LYS A 24 -7.43 -9.01 -20.50
N ILE A 25 -8.61 -9.32 -20.01
CA ILE A 25 -9.60 -8.37 -19.52
C ILE A 25 -9.44 -8.30 -18.02
N ASP A 26 -9.33 -7.09 -17.46
CA ASP A 26 -9.38 -6.91 -16.01
C ASP A 26 -10.22 -5.69 -15.64
N VAL A 27 -10.73 -5.69 -14.39
CA VAL A 27 -11.54 -4.62 -13.82
C VAL A 27 -10.98 -4.19 -12.47
N GLY A 28 -11.16 -2.94 -12.13
CA GLY A 28 -10.71 -2.41 -10.84
C GLY A 28 -11.08 -0.95 -10.65
N GLU A 29 -10.88 -0.46 -9.43
CA GLU A 29 -10.98 0.95 -9.14
C GLU A 29 -9.79 1.68 -9.78
N LEU A 30 -10.06 2.69 -10.61
CA LEU A 30 -9.02 3.48 -11.24
C LEU A 30 -8.49 4.55 -10.29
N VAL A 31 -7.19 4.51 -10.07
CA VAL A 31 -6.47 5.50 -9.25
C VAL A 31 -5.34 6.13 -10.04
N PHE A 32 -4.88 7.31 -9.65
CA PHE A 32 -3.68 7.91 -10.24
C PHE A 32 -2.57 8.02 -9.20
N ASN A 33 -1.33 7.81 -9.61
CA ASN A 33 -0.14 7.98 -8.78
C ASN A 33 0.73 9.11 -9.33
N THR A 34 1.12 10.05 -8.46
CA THR A 34 1.89 11.26 -8.83
C THR A 34 3.40 11.10 -8.61
N SER A 35 3.88 9.93 -8.22
CA SER A 35 5.32 9.68 -8.05
C SER A 35 6.07 9.84 -9.37
N MET A 36 7.23 10.48 -9.31
CA MET A 36 8.07 10.71 -10.50
C MET A 36 9.02 9.53 -10.78
N THR A 37 9.22 8.65 -9.82
CA THR A 37 10.13 7.50 -9.86
C THR A 37 9.48 6.30 -9.17
N GLY A 38 10.07 5.11 -9.31
CA GLY A 38 9.69 3.93 -8.53
C GLY A 38 8.42 3.25 -9.05
N TYR A 39 8.23 3.20 -10.36
CA TYR A 39 7.05 2.52 -10.91
C TYR A 39 7.06 1.01 -10.61
N GLN A 40 8.23 0.38 -10.51
CA GLN A 40 8.34 -1.04 -10.15
C GLN A 40 7.85 -1.29 -8.74
N GLU A 41 8.29 -0.48 -7.78
CA GLU A 41 7.86 -0.52 -6.38
C GLU A 41 6.34 -0.27 -6.26
N ILE A 42 5.80 0.66 -7.06
CA ILE A 42 4.37 0.96 -7.06
C ILE A 42 3.55 -0.21 -7.58
N ILE A 43 3.90 -0.81 -8.73
CA ILE A 43 3.10 -1.90 -9.31
C ILE A 43 3.21 -3.21 -8.52
N THR A 44 4.27 -3.39 -7.74
CA THR A 44 4.48 -4.57 -6.89
C THR A 44 4.00 -4.36 -5.44
N ASP A 45 3.47 -3.18 -5.09
CA ASP A 45 2.84 -2.94 -3.78
C ASP A 45 1.49 -3.68 -3.71
N PRO A 46 1.31 -4.63 -2.77
CA PRO A 46 0.06 -5.38 -2.64
C PRO A 46 -1.16 -4.52 -2.35
N SER A 47 -0.97 -3.30 -1.83
CA SER A 47 -2.06 -2.36 -1.54
C SER A 47 -2.88 -1.97 -2.78
N TYR A 48 -2.36 -2.18 -3.99
CA TYR A 48 -3.10 -1.95 -5.24
C TYR A 48 -3.99 -3.11 -5.71
N LYS A 49 -4.24 -4.11 -4.86
CA LYS A 49 -5.15 -5.21 -5.22
C LYS A 49 -6.52 -4.70 -5.64
N LYS A 50 -7.00 -5.13 -6.82
CA LYS A 50 -8.25 -4.65 -7.44
C LYS A 50 -8.25 -3.17 -7.81
N GLN A 51 -7.08 -2.55 -8.01
CA GLN A 51 -6.95 -1.21 -8.57
C GLN A 51 -6.24 -1.24 -9.93
N ILE A 52 -6.59 -0.31 -10.82
CA ILE A 52 -5.89 0.00 -12.06
C ILE A 52 -5.12 1.30 -11.83
N ILE A 53 -3.81 1.27 -12.01
CA ILE A 53 -2.93 2.38 -11.65
C ILE A 53 -2.66 3.26 -12.87
N THR A 54 -3.04 4.54 -12.81
CA THR A 54 -2.64 5.55 -13.80
C THR A 54 -1.40 6.30 -13.31
N PHE A 55 -0.30 6.18 -14.03
CA PHE A 55 0.89 6.99 -13.75
C PHE A 55 0.76 8.38 -14.39
N THR A 56 0.96 9.43 -13.59
CA THR A 56 0.99 10.80 -14.10
C THR A 56 2.33 11.18 -14.72
N HIS A 57 3.41 10.47 -14.33
CA HIS A 57 4.72 10.63 -14.95
C HIS A 57 4.68 10.10 -16.40
N PRO A 58 5.17 10.89 -17.39
CA PRO A 58 4.97 10.56 -18.80
C PRO A 58 5.77 9.34 -19.28
N HIS A 59 6.99 9.12 -18.76
CA HIS A 59 7.91 8.09 -19.24
C HIS A 59 7.99 6.93 -18.22
N ILE A 60 7.35 5.81 -18.55
CA ILE A 60 7.35 4.61 -17.71
C ILE A 60 8.03 3.45 -18.46
N GLY A 61 8.84 2.67 -17.75
CA GLY A 61 9.67 1.59 -18.31
C GLY A 61 11.13 2.00 -18.57
N ASN A 62 11.47 3.27 -18.42
CA ASN A 62 12.78 3.83 -18.74
C ASN A 62 13.93 3.27 -17.88
N THR A 63 13.69 2.88 -16.66
CA THR A 63 14.68 2.25 -15.77
C THR A 63 14.71 0.73 -15.87
N GLY A 64 13.74 0.13 -16.60
CA GLY A 64 13.57 -1.32 -16.64
C GLY A 64 13.11 -1.91 -15.29
N ILE A 65 13.28 -3.20 -15.14
CA ILE A 65 12.96 -3.98 -13.95
C ILE A 65 14.24 -4.63 -13.41
N ASN A 66 14.35 -4.73 -12.11
CA ASN A 66 15.43 -5.42 -11.41
C ASN A 66 14.88 -6.25 -10.24
N ASP A 67 15.71 -7.10 -9.64
CA ASP A 67 15.27 -8.05 -8.63
C ASP A 67 15.12 -7.44 -7.22
N GLU A 68 15.79 -6.31 -6.95
CA GLU A 68 15.84 -5.70 -5.61
C GLU A 68 14.68 -4.74 -5.31
N ASP A 69 14.11 -4.10 -6.35
CA ASP A 69 13.13 -3.03 -6.18
C ASP A 69 11.67 -3.55 -6.11
N ASN A 70 11.47 -4.86 -6.02
CA ASN A 70 10.14 -5.43 -5.81
C ASN A 70 9.69 -5.28 -4.35
N GLU A 71 8.48 -4.80 -4.16
CA GLU A 71 7.83 -4.72 -2.84
C GLU A 71 7.05 -5.98 -2.46
N SER A 72 6.81 -6.87 -3.42
CA SER A 72 6.30 -8.23 -3.22
C SER A 72 6.68 -9.12 -4.40
N SER A 73 6.47 -10.43 -4.26
CA SER A 73 6.78 -11.41 -5.32
C SER A 73 5.84 -11.35 -6.53
N LEU A 74 4.68 -10.71 -6.40
CA LEU A 74 3.65 -10.63 -7.44
C LEU A 74 3.20 -9.19 -7.66
N ILE A 75 2.73 -8.90 -8.88
CA ILE A 75 1.94 -7.69 -9.15
C ILE A 75 0.49 -7.95 -8.73
N HIS A 76 -0.02 -7.14 -7.81
CA HIS A 76 -1.40 -7.26 -7.32
C HIS A 76 -2.37 -6.30 -8.02
N ALA A 77 -1.88 -5.27 -8.70
CA ALA A 77 -2.69 -4.35 -9.48
C ALA A 77 -3.44 -5.09 -10.62
N SER A 78 -4.68 -4.67 -10.90
CA SER A 78 -5.48 -5.21 -12.01
C SER A 78 -4.98 -4.75 -13.38
N GLY A 79 -4.28 -3.62 -13.45
CA GLY A 79 -3.74 -3.10 -14.71
C GLY A 79 -2.96 -1.80 -14.52
N VAL A 80 -2.29 -1.39 -15.59
CA VAL A 80 -1.45 -0.19 -15.62
C VAL A 80 -1.83 0.70 -16.80
N VAL A 81 -1.96 2.00 -16.52
CA VAL A 81 -2.28 3.03 -17.54
C VAL A 81 -1.17 4.07 -17.55
N ILE A 82 -0.57 4.28 -18.70
CA ILE A 82 0.55 5.21 -18.90
C ILE A 82 0.36 6.10 -20.10
N ASN A 83 1.10 7.20 -20.14
CA ASN A 83 1.13 8.06 -21.33
C ASN A 83 2.04 7.47 -22.41
N GLU A 84 3.30 7.21 -22.07
CA GLU A 84 4.30 6.71 -23.02
C GLU A 84 5.04 5.51 -22.44
N HIS A 85 5.10 4.43 -23.23
CA HIS A 85 5.83 3.22 -22.88
C HIS A 85 7.27 3.29 -23.39
N CYS A 86 8.24 3.25 -22.50
CA CYS A 86 9.64 3.14 -22.83
C CYS A 86 10.01 1.66 -23.03
N ALA A 87 9.97 1.21 -24.29
CA ALA A 87 10.20 -0.19 -24.64
C ALA A 87 11.66 -0.66 -24.45
N LYS A 88 12.63 0.28 -24.40
CA LYS A 88 14.05 -0.02 -24.21
C LYS A 88 14.56 0.71 -22.98
N PRO A 89 14.75 0.01 -21.85
CA PRO A 89 15.28 0.63 -20.63
C PRO A 89 16.73 1.08 -20.85
N SER A 90 17.11 2.13 -20.12
CA SER A 90 18.45 2.70 -20.10
C SER A 90 18.94 2.85 -18.65
N ASN A 91 19.15 1.72 -17.98
CA ASN A 91 19.67 1.68 -16.62
C ASN A 91 20.55 0.43 -16.43
N TRP A 92 21.68 0.58 -15.77
CA TRP A 92 22.63 -0.51 -15.54
C TRP A 92 22.08 -1.64 -14.65
N ARG A 93 21.07 -1.37 -13.81
CA ARG A 93 20.40 -2.35 -12.97
C ARG A 93 19.30 -3.13 -13.70
N SER A 94 18.93 -2.73 -14.92
CA SER A 94 17.84 -3.37 -15.66
C SER A 94 18.16 -4.80 -16.05
N ASN A 95 17.36 -5.75 -15.60
CA ASN A 95 17.44 -7.17 -15.97
C ASN A 95 16.42 -7.53 -17.05
N LYS A 96 15.30 -6.83 -17.11
CA LYS A 96 14.23 -7.04 -18.10
C LYS A 96 13.45 -5.76 -18.36
N THR A 97 12.65 -5.77 -19.42
CA THR A 97 11.74 -4.67 -19.75
C THR A 97 10.47 -4.73 -18.90
N LEU A 98 9.74 -3.61 -18.83
CA LEU A 98 8.42 -3.58 -18.19
C LEU A 98 7.41 -4.50 -18.89
N ASP A 99 7.43 -4.58 -20.25
CA ASP A 99 6.54 -5.47 -21.01
C ASP A 99 6.76 -6.95 -20.67
N GLU A 100 8.01 -7.40 -20.60
CA GLU A 100 8.37 -8.76 -20.19
C GLU A 100 7.88 -9.06 -18.76
N PHE A 101 8.11 -8.16 -17.84
CA PHE A 101 7.69 -8.34 -16.45
C PHE A 101 6.17 -8.41 -16.29
N LEU A 102 5.43 -7.53 -16.97
CA LEU A 102 3.97 -7.55 -16.94
C LEU A 102 3.38 -8.84 -17.53
N ARG A 103 4.01 -9.40 -18.60
CA ARG A 103 3.62 -10.70 -19.15
C ARG A 103 3.87 -11.84 -18.20
N GLU A 104 5.06 -11.90 -17.59
CA GLU A 104 5.40 -12.92 -16.59
C GLU A 104 4.43 -12.90 -15.40
N GLN A 105 3.94 -11.72 -15.04
CA GLN A 105 3.01 -11.50 -13.93
C GLN A 105 1.53 -11.51 -14.36
N GLU A 106 1.26 -11.81 -15.62
CA GLU A 106 -0.10 -11.84 -16.21
C GLU A 106 -0.89 -10.55 -15.99
N VAL A 107 -0.26 -9.39 -16.18
CA VAL A 107 -0.88 -8.07 -16.02
C VAL A 107 -0.98 -7.34 -17.34
N ILE A 108 -2.16 -6.77 -17.63
CA ILE A 108 -2.41 -5.92 -18.79
C ILE A 108 -2.00 -4.48 -18.50
N ALA A 109 -1.43 -3.82 -19.51
CA ALA A 109 -1.18 -2.38 -19.47
C ALA A 109 -1.65 -1.71 -20.78
N ILE A 110 -1.91 -0.41 -20.71
CA ILE A 110 -2.27 0.42 -21.86
C ILE A 110 -1.45 1.71 -21.87
N SER A 111 -0.88 2.03 -22.98
CA SER A 111 -0.12 3.26 -23.28
C SER A 111 -0.84 4.13 -24.30
N GLU A 112 -0.25 5.29 -24.64
CA GLU A 112 -0.81 6.32 -25.52
C GLU A 112 -2.10 6.94 -24.99
N ILE A 113 -2.29 6.90 -23.68
CA ILE A 113 -3.43 7.49 -23.00
C ILE A 113 -3.10 8.92 -22.55
N ASN A 114 -4.05 9.85 -22.77
CA ASN A 114 -3.96 11.17 -22.17
C ASN A 114 -4.19 11.09 -20.65
N THR A 115 -3.14 10.70 -19.92
CA THR A 115 -3.18 10.52 -18.45
C THR A 115 -3.51 11.81 -17.71
N ARG A 116 -3.16 12.98 -18.27
CA ARG A 116 -3.53 14.29 -17.69
C ARG A 116 -5.05 14.51 -17.71
N LYS A 117 -5.72 14.18 -18.85
CA LYS A 117 -7.19 14.24 -18.94
C LYS A 117 -7.84 13.25 -17.98
N LEU A 118 -7.30 12.03 -17.92
CA LEU A 118 -7.78 10.97 -17.03
C LEU A 118 -7.67 11.38 -15.55
N THR A 119 -6.52 11.90 -15.13
CA THR A 119 -6.30 12.42 -13.77
C THR A 119 -7.26 13.57 -13.42
N SER A 120 -7.55 14.47 -14.39
CA SER A 120 -8.54 15.54 -14.17
C SER A 120 -9.93 14.98 -13.90
N ILE A 121 -10.36 13.95 -14.65
CA ILE A 121 -11.66 13.29 -14.43
C ILE A 121 -11.71 12.68 -13.01
N LEU A 122 -10.66 11.95 -12.59
CA LEU A 122 -10.62 11.33 -11.27
C LEU A 122 -10.59 12.36 -10.14
N ARG A 123 -9.87 13.47 -10.30
CA ARG A 123 -9.87 14.57 -9.33
C ARG A 123 -11.27 15.18 -9.15
N ASP A 124 -11.99 15.38 -10.26
CA ASP A 124 -13.28 16.07 -10.26
C ASP A 124 -14.41 15.14 -9.79
N LYS A 125 -14.43 13.87 -10.24
CA LYS A 125 -15.49 12.90 -9.95
C LYS A 125 -15.19 11.96 -8.77
N GLY A 126 -13.95 11.76 -8.42
CA GLY A 126 -13.49 10.74 -7.48
C GLY A 126 -12.90 9.53 -8.19
N SER A 127 -12.48 8.52 -7.44
CA SER A 127 -12.12 7.21 -7.99
C SER A 127 -13.31 6.61 -8.71
N LEU A 128 -13.08 6.07 -9.91
CA LEU A 128 -14.10 5.46 -10.75
C LEU A 128 -13.75 3.99 -11.00
N ASN A 129 -14.76 3.15 -11.08
CA ASN A 129 -14.58 1.78 -11.55
C ASN A 129 -14.24 1.79 -13.05
N SER A 130 -13.35 0.88 -13.44
CA SER A 130 -12.85 0.82 -14.81
C SER A 130 -12.62 -0.61 -15.30
N CYS A 131 -12.61 -0.76 -16.61
CA CYS A 131 -12.26 -1.99 -17.31
C CYS A 131 -11.16 -1.68 -18.32
N ILE A 132 -10.09 -2.47 -18.30
CA ILE A 132 -9.01 -2.46 -19.28
C ILE A 132 -9.06 -3.76 -20.08
N ALA A 133 -9.00 -3.67 -21.42
CA ALA A 133 -9.15 -4.84 -22.27
C ALA A 133 -8.52 -4.65 -23.66
N PRO A 134 -8.08 -5.75 -24.31
CA PRO A 134 -7.81 -5.76 -25.76
C PRO A 134 -9.11 -5.53 -26.54
N LEU A 135 -9.06 -4.73 -27.61
CA LEU A 135 -10.21 -4.51 -28.51
C LEU A 135 -10.62 -5.77 -29.28
N SER A 136 -9.76 -6.77 -29.34
CA SER A 136 -10.08 -8.10 -29.92
C SER A 136 -11.03 -8.91 -29.02
N LYS A 137 -11.17 -8.56 -27.72
CA LYS A 137 -11.92 -9.34 -26.72
C LYS A 137 -13.20 -8.68 -26.25
N LEU A 138 -13.31 -7.35 -26.32
CA LEU A 138 -14.49 -6.58 -25.87
C LEU A 138 -14.75 -5.39 -26.78
N THR A 139 -16.04 -5.09 -26.99
CA THR A 139 -16.48 -3.80 -27.53
C THR A 139 -16.40 -2.71 -26.46
N ALA A 140 -16.53 -1.46 -26.85
CA ALA A 140 -16.54 -0.33 -25.93
C ALA A 140 -17.72 -0.38 -24.93
N GLU A 141 -18.90 -0.76 -25.43
CA GLU A 141 -20.12 -0.91 -24.64
C GLU A 141 -19.99 -2.01 -23.60
N GLU A 142 -19.41 -3.16 -23.97
CA GLU A 142 -19.14 -4.27 -23.05
C GLU A 142 -18.10 -3.90 -21.98
N ALA A 143 -17.09 -3.14 -22.34
CA ALA A 143 -16.08 -2.67 -21.39
C ALA A 143 -16.67 -1.70 -20.37
N VAL A 144 -17.54 -0.75 -20.80
CA VAL A 144 -18.29 0.14 -19.89
C VAL A 144 -19.24 -0.65 -18.99
N ALA A 145 -19.91 -1.66 -19.52
CA ALA A 145 -20.79 -2.51 -18.72
C ALA A 145 -19.99 -3.23 -17.60
N LYS A 146 -18.83 -3.82 -17.94
CA LYS A 146 -17.95 -4.47 -16.96
C LYS A 146 -17.43 -3.49 -15.89
N ALA A 147 -17.11 -2.26 -16.25
CA ALA A 147 -16.71 -1.23 -15.30
C ALA A 147 -17.85 -0.90 -14.32
N LYS A 148 -19.10 -0.81 -14.80
CA LYS A 148 -20.29 -0.58 -13.97
C LYS A 148 -20.63 -1.74 -13.05
N ASP A 149 -20.39 -2.98 -13.49
CA ASP A 149 -20.69 -4.20 -12.73
C ASP A 149 -19.71 -4.44 -11.57
N PHE A 150 -18.54 -3.78 -11.58
CA PHE A 150 -17.60 -3.88 -10.48
C PHE A 150 -18.13 -3.12 -9.25
N SER A 151 -18.22 -3.80 -8.10
CA SER A 151 -18.83 -3.25 -6.88
C SER A 151 -17.98 -2.17 -6.17
N GLY A 152 -16.76 -1.91 -6.64
CA GLY A 152 -15.80 -1.05 -5.95
C GLY A 152 -15.16 -1.73 -4.74
N LEU A 153 -14.29 -1.00 -4.04
CA LEU A 153 -13.49 -1.58 -2.93
C LEU A 153 -14.20 -1.56 -1.57
N LYS A 154 -15.25 -0.74 -1.42
CA LYS A 154 -15.97 -0.64 -0.14
C LYS A 154 -16.62 -1.98 0.23
N GLY A 155 -16.39 -2.43 1.45
CA GLY A 155 -16.86 -3.73 1.94
C GLY A 155 -16.02 -4.93 1.50
N MET A 156 -14.91 -4.72 0.76
CA MET A 156 -14.02 -5.81 0.34
C MET A 156 -12.88 -6.00 1.34
N ASP A 157 -12.84 -7.18 1.97
CA ASP A 157 -11.68 -7.67 2.70
C ASP A 157 -10.66 -8.21 1.70
N LEU A 158 -9.72 -7.36 1.29
CA LEU A 158 -8.63 -7.75 0.40
C LEU A 158 -7.34 -8.11 1.15
N ALA A 159 -7.24 -7.75 2.43
CA ALA A 159 -6.08 -8.05 3.25
C ALA A 159 -5.80 -9.56 3.33
N LYS A 160 -6.80 -10.37 3.62
CA LYS A 160 -6.65 -11.84 3.65
C LYS A 160 -6.42 -12.46 2.27
N VAL A 161 -6.77 -11.77 1.18
CA VAL A 161 -6.55 -12.27 -0.19
C VAL A 161 -5.08 -12.19 -0.58
N VAL A 162 -4.38 -11.16 -0.11
CA VAL A 162 -2.95 -10.92 -0.43
C VAL A 162 -2.00 -11.46 0.62
N SER A 163 -2.50 -11.77 1.82
CA SER A 163 -1.71 -12.27 2.94
C SER A 163 -1.04 -13.61 2.66
N VAL A 164 0.12 -13.82 3.26
CA VAL A 164 0.84 -15.10 3.20
C VAL A 164 -0.01 -16.25 3.76
N LYS A 165 0.15 -17.43 3.20
CA LYS A 165 -0.56 -18.64 3.68
C LYS A 165 0.10 -19.26 4.92
N GLU A 166 1.42 -19.23 4.96
CA GLU A 166 2.22 -19.82 6.03
C GLU A 166 3.15 -18.76 6.63
N LYS A 167 3.35 -18.83 7.95
CA LYS A 167 4.29 -17.93 8.63
C LYS A 167 5.71 -18.19 8.16
N TYR A 168 6.50 -17.13 8.10
CA TYR A 168 7.93 -17.20 7.79
C TYR A 168 8.73 -16.21 8.62
N ILE A 169 10.06 -16.38 8.59
CA ILE A 169 10.98 -15.48 9.26
C ILE A 169 11.66 -14.60 8.21
N TRP A 170 11.67 -13.29 8.47
CA TRP A 170 12.39 -12.31 7.69
C TRP A 170 13.60 -11.78 8.47
N ASN A 171 14.76 -11.78 7.84
CA ASN A 171 16.02 -11.35 8.45
C ASN A 171 16.93 -10.56 7.49
N GLU A 172 16.37 -10.03 6.40
CA GLU A 172 17.08 -9.18 5.45
C GLU A 172 16.88 -7.71 5.82
N GLY A 173 17.98 -6.94 5.78
CA GLY A 173 17.97 -5.48 5.96
C GLY A 173 17.87 -4.71 4.66
N VAL A 174 17.96 -3.37 4.76
CA VAL A 174 17.99 -2.47 3.60
C VAL A 174 19.24 -2.71 2.77
N TRP A 175 19.08 -2.66 1.46
CA TRP A 175 20.17 -2.83 0.49
C TRP A 175 21.26 -1.71 0.60
N PRO A 176 22.54 -2.01 0.48
CA PRO A 176 23.14 -3.36 0.34
C PRO A 176 22.98 -4.16 1.63
N ALA A 177 22.40 -5.37 1.50
CA ALA A 177 22.03 -6.19 2.64
C ALA A 177 23.20 -6.43 3.59
N ASN A 178 23.11 -5.92 4.81
CA ASN A 178 24.04 -6.20 5.88
C ASN A 178 23.51 -7.37 6.71
N ASN A 179 24.41 -8.20 7.23
CA ASN A 179 24.02 -9.21 8.22
C ASN A 179 23.43 -8.54 9.45
N ILE A 180 22.15 -8.80 9.68
CA ILE A 180 21.44 -8.23 10.83
C ILE A 180 21.89 -8.94 12.10
N ALA A 181 22.26 -8.15 13.12
CA ALA A 181 22.51 -8.71 14.43
C ALA A 181 21.21 -9.32 14.99
N ILE A 182 21.26 -10.60 15.33
CA ILE A 182 20.14 -11.29 15.99
C ILE A 182 19.87 -10.57 17.31
N LYS A 183 18.78 -9.84 17.39
CA LYS A 183 18.28 -9.27 18.64
C LYS A 183 17.25 -10.26 19.21
N ASN A 184 17.37 -10.63 20.48
CA ASN A 184 16.44 -11.57 21.14
C ASN A 184 15.08 -10.93 21.50
N HIS A 185 14.52 -10.15 20.58
CA HIS A 185 13.26 -9.44 20.78
C HIS A 185 12.34 -9.68 19.59
N PRO A 186 11.70 -10.88 19.49
CA PRO A 186 10.88 -11.21 18.34
C PRO A 186 9.74 -10.20 18.17
N VAL A 187 9.64 -9.60 17.00
CA VAL A 187 8.49 -8.81 16.57
C VAL A 187 7.66 -9.65 15.63
N VAL A 188 6.37 -9.72 15.89
CA VAL A 188 5.42 -10.40 14.99
C VAL A 188 4.76 -9.36 14.11
N ALA A 189 4.91 -9.54 12.79
CA ALA A 189 4.30 -8.68 11.77
C ALA A 189 3.10 -9.40 11.15
N PHE A 190 1.93 -8.80 11.24
CA PHE A 190 0.75 -9.26 10.50
C PHE A 190 0.87 -8.82 9.04
N ASP A 191 0.77 -9.78 8.15
CA ASP A 191 0.77 -9.53 6.71
C ASP A 191 -0.65 -9.28 6.20
N PHE A 192 -0.97 -8.01 6.03
CA PHE A 192 -2.19 -7.56 5.35
C PHE A 192 -1.93 -7.18 3.88
N GLY A 193 -0.73 -7.47 3.38
CA GLY A 193 -0.17 -7.04 2.11
C GLY A 193 1.12 -6.24 2.32
N ILE A 194 2.03 -6.80 3.11
CA ILE A 194 3.24 -6.13 3.59
C ILE A 194 4.23 -5.89 2.44
N LYS A 195 4.78 -4.68 2.38
CA LYS A 195 5.87 -4.33 1.48
C LYS A 195 7.21 -4.82 2.01
N ASN A 196 8.06 -5.35 1.10
CA ASN A 196 9.39 -5.83 1.46
C ASN A 196 10.24 -4.75 2.14
N ASN A 197 10.16 -3.49 1.71
CA ASN A 197 10.95 -2.43 2.33
C ASN A 197 10.52 -2.10 3.76
N ILE A 198 9.28 -2.33 4.13
CA ILE A 198 8.85 -2.28 5.55
C ILE A 198 9.58 -3.35 6.35
N LEU A 199 9.61 -4.58 5.85
CA LEU A 199 10.30 -5.69 6.54
C LEU A 199 11.80 -5.44 6.65
N ARG A 200 12.44 -4.91 5.60
CA ARG A 200 13.87 -4.54 5.62
C ARG A 200 14.17 -3.51 6.72
N LEU A 201 13.38 -2.41 6.77
CA LEU A 201 13.58 -1.37 7.79
C LEU A 201 13.25 -1.87 9.20
N LEU A 202 12.19 -2.64 9.39
CA LEU A 202 11.90 -3.26 10.68
C LEU A 202 13.06 -4.13 11.13
N SER A 203 13.58 -4.96 10.23
CA SER A 203 14.68 -5.88 10.53
C SER A 203 15.96 -5.15 10.93
N ASP A 204 16.31 -4.04 10.27
CA ASP A 204 17.45 -3.18 10.66
C ASP A 204 17.28 -2.61 12.07
N HIS A 205 16.05 -2.31 12.50
CA HIS A 205 15.78 -1.72 13.81
C HIS A 205 15.59 -2.73 14.92
N VAL A 206 14.79 -3.79 14.69
CA VAL A 206 14.38 -4.71 15.77
C VAL A 206 14.96 -6.13 15.62
N GLY A 207 15.60 -6.45 14.49
CA GLY A 207 16.18 -7.76 14.20
C GLY A 207 15.20 -8.68 13.49
N GLU A 208 15.14 -9.96 13.91
CA GLU A 208 14.30 -10.97 13.29
C GLU A 208 12.81 -10.64 13.39
N ILE A 209 12.10 -10.73 12.26
CA ILE A 209 10.67 -10.52 12.17
C ILE A 209 9.98 -11.85 11.85
N ILE A 210 8.96 -12.21 12.64
CA ILE A 210 8.08 -13.33 12.35
C ILE A 210 6.86 -12.80 11.62
N VAL A 211 6.76 -13.06 10.33
CA VAL A 211 5.63 -12.65 9.51
C VAL A 211 4.54 -13.71 9.60
N VAL A 212 3.32 -13.29 9.93
CA VAL A 212 2.17 -14.18 10.11
C VAL A 212 1.02 -13.79 9.20
N ASN A 213 0.14 -14.75 8.92
CA ASN A 213 -1.08 -14.53 8.15
C ASN A 213 -2.00 -13.51 8.85
N ALA A 214 -2.78 -12.76 8.06
CA ALA A 214 -3.74 -11.76 8.54
C ALA A 214 -4.74 -12.30 9.58
N GLU A 215 -5.15 -13.56 9.44
CA GLU A 215 -6.15 -14.22 10.30
C GLU A 215 -5.52 -14.98 11.49
N THR A 216 -4.20 -14.91 11.69
CA THR A 216 -3.52 -15.57 12.82
C THR A 216 -4.08 -15.05 14.15
N SER A 217 -4.53 -15.96 15.02
CA SER A 217 -5.17 -15.60 16.28
C SER A 217 -4.22 -14.99 17.30
N PHE A 218 -4.76 -14.23 18.24
CA PHE A 218 -4.02 -13.70 19.38
C PHE A 218 -3.29 -14.82 20.13
N GLU A 219 -3.95 -15.94 20.37
CA GLU A 219 -3.42 -17.08 21.13
C GLU A 219 -2.22 -17.75 20.41
N GLU A 220 -2.26 -17.80 19.08
CA GLU A 220 -1.14 -18.33 18.28
C GLU A 220 0.06 -17.37 18.29
N VAL A 221 -0.18 -16.08 18.17
CA VAL A 221 0.87 -15.05 18.24
C VAL A 221 1.53 -15.05 19.62
N MET A 222 0.75 -15.15 20.72
CA MET A 222 1.32 -15.15 22.07
C MET A 222 2.21 -16.35 22.36
N LYS A 223 2.01 -17.51 21.68
CA LYS A 223 2.94 -18.66 21.77
C LYS A 223 4.33 -18.36 21.18
N LEU A 224 4.46 -17.34 20.35
CA LEU A 224 5.74 -16.88 19.80
C LEU A 224 6.49 -15.95 20.78
N SER A 225 5.89 -15.61 21.92
CA SER A 225 6.43 -14.71 22.95
C SER A 225 6.88 -13.34 22.40
N PRO A 226 6.02 -12.64 21.62
CA PRO A 226 6.39 -11.40 20.95
C PRO A 226 6.76 -10.31 21.95
N LYS A 227 7.69 -9.44 21.55
CA LYS A 227 8.05 -8.20 22.26
C LYS A 227 7.47 -6.95 21.59
N GLY A 228 6.87 -7.10 20.43
CA GLY A 228 6.13 -6.07 19.70
C GLY A 228 5.29 -6.67 18.58
N ILE A 229 4.25 -5.95 18.21
CA ILE A 229 3.32 -6.28 17.14
C ILE A 229 3.44 -5.19 16.07
N PHE A 230 3.60 -5.62 14.84
CA PHE A 230 3.58 -4.74 13.68
C PHE A 230 2.34 -5.05 12.82
N LEU A 231 1.59 -4.02 12.46
CA LEU A 231 0.41 -4.10 11.61
C LEU A 231 0.74 -3.47 10.26
N SER A 232 0.82 -4.29 9.21
CA SER A 232 1.31 -3.84 7.92
C SER A 232 0.31 -2.97 7.16
N ASN A 233 0.80 -2.36 6.08
CA ASN A 233 -0.01 -1.84 4.99
C ASN A 233 -0.81 -2.95 4.32
N GLY A 234 -1.77 -2.58 3.46
CA GLY A 234 -2.54 -3.54 2.69
C GLY A 234 -3.69 -2.89 1.92
N PRO A 235 -4.36 -3.67 1.04
CA PRO A 235 -5.46 -3.23 0.20
C PRO A 235 -6.82 -3.32 0.89
N GLY A 236 -7.79 -2.63 0.30
CA GLY A 236 -9.22 -2.81 0.59
C GLY A 236 -9.75 -1.91 1.70
N ASP A 237 -10.94 -2.30 2.17
CA ASP A 237 -11.65 -1.64 3.25
C ASP A 237 -11.20 -2.23 4.59
N PRO A 238 -10.84 -1.42 5.61
CA PRO A 238 -10.46 -1.94 6.92
C PRO A 238 -11.63 -2.51 7.73
N GLU A 239 -12.86 -2.03 7.52
CA GLU A 239 -14.02 -2.41 8.35
C GLU A 239 -14.35 -3.92 8.32
N PRO A 240 -14.27 -4.64 7.16
CA PRO A 240 -14.51 -6.07 7.12
C PRO A 240 -13.46 -6.92 7.82
N CYS A 241 -12.27 -6.38 8.14
CA CYS A 241 -11.17 -7.11 8.78
C CYS A 241 -11.41 -7.31 10.30
N THR A 242 -12.60 -7.75 10.70
CA THR A 242 -13.02 -7.87 12.12
C THR A 242 -12.11 -8.80 12.92
N TYR A 243 -11.60 -9.88 12.32
CA TYR A 243 -10.63 -10.80 12.92
C TYR A 243 -9.35 -10.09 13.37
N ALA A 244 -8.85 -9.14 12.57
CA ALA A 244 -7.66 -8.36 12.91
C ALA A 244 -7.98 -7.32 13.99
N ILE A 245 -9.11 -6.61 13.88
CA ILE A 245 -9.56 -5.62 14.86
C ILE A 245 -9.72 -6.25 16.25
N ASP A 246 -10.33 -7.44 16.35
CA ASP A 246 -10.52 -8.14 17.61
C ASP A 246 -9.20 -8.64 18.22
N ASN A 247 -8.26 -9.12 17.40
CA ASN A 247 -6.92 -9.47 17.85
C ASN A 247 -6.15 -8.24 18.36
N ILE A 248 -6.22 -7.12 17.66
CA ILE A 248 -5.54 -5.87 18.06
C ILE A 248 -6.06 -5.39 19.42
N ARG A 249 -7.36 -5.46 19.70
CA ARG A 249 -7.93 -5.16 21.02
C ARG A 249 -7.28 -5.98 22.12
N LYS A 250 -7.13 -7.29 21.94
CA LYS A 250 -6.46 -8.19 22.89
C LYS A 250 -4.98 -7.82 23.09
N PHE A 251 -4.25 -7.45 22.02
CA PHE A 251 -2.86 -6.97 22.16
C PHE A 251 -2.75 -5.66 22.93
N LEU A 252 -3.70 -4.74 22.76
CA LEU A 252 -3.78 -3.51 23.53
C LEU A 252 -4.03 -3.78 25.04
N GLU A 253 -4.86 -4.79 25.37
CA GLU A 253 -5.13 -5.19 26.77
C GLU A 253 -3.86 -5.68 27.48
N VAL A 254 -3.00 -6.42 26.81
CA VAL A 254 -1.75 -6.94 27.39
C VAL A 254 -0.57 -5.97 27.27
N ASN A 255 -0.81 -4.73 26.83
CA ASN A 255 0.19 -3.65 26.71
C ASN A 255 1.42 -4.00 25.87
N LEU A 256 1.28 -4.83 24.84
CA LEU A 256 2.35 -5.05 23.86
C LEU A 256 2.59 -3.77 23.03
N PRO A 257 3.85 -3.40 22.73
CA PRO A 257 4.14 -2.35 21.78
C PRO A 257 3.53 -2.64 20.41
N ILE A 258 2.76 -1.68 19.87
CA ILE A 258 2.10 -1.82 18.56
C ILE A 258 2.48 -0.65 17.66
N PHE A 259 2.88 -0.96 16.43
CA PHE A 259 3.05 0.03 15.37
C PHE A 259 2.25 -0.40 14.13
N GLY A 260 1.42 0.50 13.59
CA GLY A 260 0.60 0.26 12.40
C GLY A 260 0.91 1.23 11.27
N ILE A 261 1.00 0.72 10.03
CA ILE A 261 1.22 1.51 8.81
C ILE A 261 0.03 1.34 7.85
N CYS A 262 -0.50 2.45 7.33
CA CYS A 262 -1.54 2.52 6.31
C CYS A 262 -2.79 1.72 6.71
N LEU A 263 -3.05 0.53 6.16
CA LEU A 263 -4.16 -0.32 6.61
C LEU A 263 -4.02 -0.66 8.11
N GLY A 264 -2.81 -0.96 8.59
CA GLY A 264 -2.54 -1.20 10.01
C GLY A 264 -2.84 -0.01 10.91
N HIS A 265 -2.68 1.24 10.40
CA HIS A 265 -3.13 2.44 11.11
C HIS A 265 -4.66 2.47 11.24
N GLN A 266 -5.37 2.17 10.16
CA GLN A 266 -6.83 2.17 10.16
C GLN A 266 -7.39 1.07 11.07
N LEU A 267 -6.81 -0.13 11.04
CA LEU A 267 -7.19 -1.26 11.91
C LEU A 267 -6.93 -0.94 13.40
N LEU A 268 -5.80 -0.30 13.71
CA LEU A 268 -5.48 0.13 15.07
C LEU A 268 -6.48 1.18 15.59
N ALA A 269 -6.87 2.13 14.73
CA ALA A 269 -7.88 3.14 15.05
C ALA A 269 -9.25 2.51 15.29
N LEU A 270 -9.69 1.58 14.44
CA LEU A 270 -10.94 0.83 14.61
C LEU A 270 -10.93 -0.03 15.89
N ALA A 271 -9.80 -0.68 16.20
CA ALA A 271 -9.66 -1.42 17.46
C ALA A 271 -9.76 -0.52 18.69
N GLY A 272 -9.27 0.72 18.58
CA GLY A 272 -9.39 1.74 19.61
C GLY A 272 -10.80 2.34 19.74
N GLY A 273 -11.70 2.11 18.79
CA GLY A 273 -13.08 2.58 18.82
C GLY A 273 -13.36 3.80 17.92
N ALA A 274 -12.41 4.22 17.09
CA ALA A 274 -12.64 5.21 16.05
C ALA A 274 -13.38 4.59 14.83
N SER A 275 -13.77 5.41 13.85
CA SER A 275 -14.35 4.97 12.59
C SER A 275 -13.49 5.38 11.39
N THR A 276 -13.75 4.75 10.25
CA THR A 276 -13.09 5.05 8.98
C THR A 276 -14.10 5.50 7.94
N TYR A 277 -13.62 6.15 6.89
CA TYR A 277 -14.44 6.54 5.75
C TYR A 277 -13.67 6.39 4.44
N LYS A 278 -14.41 6.13 3.33
CA LYS A 278 -13.83 6.13 1.99
C LYS A 278 -13.63 7.57 1.52
N MET A 279 -12.41 7.88 1.10
CA MET A 279 -12.05 9.17 0.52
C MET A 279 -12.58 9.31 -0.92
N LYS A 280 -12.71 10.54 -1.40
CA LYS A 280 -13.21 10.82 -2.75
C LYS A 280 -12.33 10.20 -3.84
N PHE A 281 -11.00 10.38 -3.77
CA PHE A 281 -10.03 9.84 -4.72
C PHE A 281 -8.76 9.28 -4.05
N GLY A 282 -8.69 9.31 -2.71
CA GLY A 282 -7.54 8.83 -1.94
C GLY A 282 -6.29 9.71 -2.06
N HIS A 283 -5.22 9.23 -1.44
CA HIS A 283 -3.89 9.80 -1.57
C HIS A 283 -2.96 8.78 -2.21
N HIS A 284 -2.40 9.11 -3.37
CA HIS A 284 -1.48 8.23 -4.11
C HIS A 284 -0.34 9.05 -4.70
N GLY A 285 0.83 8.97 -4.09
CA GLY A 285 2.02 9.70 -4.54
C GLY A 285 3.08 9.85 -3.47
N ALA A 286 4.24 10.37 -3.84
CA ALA A 286 5.41 10.50 -2.98
C ALA A 286 5.75 11.96 -2.63
N ASN A 287 4.78 12.85 -2.66
CA ASN A 287 4.97 14.29 -2.46
C ASN A 287 3.93 14.93 -1.53
N HIS A 288 3.38 14.15 -0.59
CA HIS A 288 2.35 14.60 0.34
C HIS A 288 2.96 15.21 1.60
N PRO A 289 2.74 16.52 1.86
CA PRO A 289 3.22 17.17 3.07
C PRO A 289 2.34 16.77 4.27
N VAL A 290 2.97 16.27 5.31
CA VAL A 290 2.35 15.87 6.57
C VAL A 290 3.01 16.60 7.72
N GLN A 291 2.22 17.19 8.61
CA GLN A 291 2.73 17.89 9.79
C GLN A 291 2.61 17.03 11.05
N ASP A 292 3.70 16.89 11.78
CA ASP A 292 3.68 16.44 13.17
C ASP A 292 3.01 17.51 14.06
N LEU A 293 1.93 17.14 14.73
CA LEU A 293 1.13 18.08 15.54
C LEU A 293 1.82 18.54 16.81
N LYS A 294 2.81 17.76 17.30
CA LYS A 294 3.59 18.08 18.51
C LYS A 294 4.78 18.98 18.21
N THR A 295 5.61 18.60 17.24
CA THR A 295 6.84 19.34 16.89
C THR A 295 6.59 20.47 15.90
N LYS A 296 5.49 20.41 15.16
CA LYS A 296 5.15 21.29 14.03
C LYS A 296 6.07 21.12 12.81
N GLU A 297 6.95 20.16 12.82
CA GLU A 297 7.75 19.79 11.66
C GLU A 297 6.88 19.27 10.53
N VAL A 298 7.28 19.55 9.30
CA VAL A 298 6.59 19.09 8.08
C VAL A 298 7.50 18.11 7.36
N PHE A 299 6.97 16.94 7.07
CA PHE A 299 7.63 15.88 6.31
C PHE A 299 6.96 15.71 4.95
N ILE A 300 7.73 15.47 3.92
CA ILE A 300 7.19 15.00 2.64
C ILE A 300 7.13 13.48 2.71
N THR A 301 5.94 12.93 2.41
CA THR A 301 5.66 11.51 2.62
C THR A 301 5.12 10.82 1.37
N SER A 302 5.32 9.51 1.31
CA SER A 302 4.65 8.64 0.36
C SER A 302 3.30 8.20 0.91
N GLN A 303 2.27 8.21 0.05
CA GLN A 303 0.89 7.87 0.41
C GLN A 303 0.29 6.93 -0.63
N ASN A 304 -0.46 5.93 -0.16
CA ASN A 304 -1.21 5.01 -1.01
C ASN A 304 -2.41 4.45 -0.24
N HIS A 305 -3.48 5.25 -0.12
CA HIS A 305 -4.69 4.82 0.57
C HIS A 305 -5.96 5.49 0.03
N GLY A 306 -7.05 4.73 -0.03
CA GLY A 306 -8.38 5.21 -0.43
C GLY A 306 -9.36 5.36 0.75
N PHE A 307 -8.94 4.95 1.96
CA PHE A 307 -9.70 5.11 3.20
C PHE A 307 -8.88 5.94 4.20
N ALA A 308 -9.55 6.60 5.13
CA ALA A 308 -8.94 7.38 6.19
C ALA A 308 -9.72 7.22 7.50
N VAL A 309 -9.05 7.47 8.63
CA VAL A 309 -9.68 7.52 9.96
C VAL A 309 -10.38 8.86 10.14
N ASP A 310 -11.61 8.84 10.64
CA ASP A 310 -12.34 10.05 11.01
C ASP A 310 -11.84 10.58 12.37
N GLU A 311 -11.04 11.64 12.35
CA GLU A 311 -10.48 12.27 13.54
C GLU A 311 -11.54 12.64 14.60
N LYS A 312 -12.76 13.00 14.18
CA LYS A 312 -13.86 13.40 15.07
C LYS A 312 -14.36 12.25 15.93
N THR A 313 -14.05 11.02 15.56
CA THR A 313 -14.48 9.81 16.28
C THR A 313 -13.41 9.25 17.20
N LEU A 314 -12.24 9.89 17.31
CA LEU A 314 -11.16 9.44 18.19
C LEU A 314 -11.62 9.46 19.66
N PRO A 315 -11.48 8.34 20.38
CA PRO A 315 -11.71 8.32 21.83
C PRO A 315 -10.70 9.18 22.60
N ALA A 316 -11.05 9.58 23.82
CA ALA A 316 -10.26 10.52 24.64
C ALA A 316 -8.83 10.02 24.98
N ASN A 317 -8.60 8.71 24.90
CA ASN A 317 -7.26 8.10 25.13
C ASN A 317 -6.44 7.94 23.85
N ILE A 318 -6.89 8.48 22.71
CA ILE A 318 -6.17 8.47 21.44
C ILE A 318 -5.99 9.91 20.94
N ASN A 319 -4.75 10.32 20.76
CA ASN A 319 -4.41 11.62 20.20
C ASN A 319 -4.09 11.52 18.72
N ALA A 320 -4.54 12.51 17.93
CA ALA A 320 -4.00 12.78 16.62
C ALA A 320 -2.52 13.17 16.75
N SER A 321 -1.64 12.54 15.99
CA SER A 321 -0.21 12.83 16.00
C SER A 321 0.27 13.57 14.76
N HIS A 322 -0.34 13.29 13.60
CA HIS A 322 0.03 13.87 12.31
C HIS A 322 -1.21 14.23 11.49
N VAL A 323 -1.09 15.24 10.63
CA VAL A 323 -2.17 15.71 9.76
C VAL A 323 -1.64 16.04 8.36
N SER A 324 -2.42 15.74 7.33
CA SER A 324 -2.14 16.14 5.95
C SER A 324 -2.31 17.64 5.78
N LEU A 325 -1.34 18.30 5.14
CA LEU A 325 -1.47 19.73 4.81
C LEU A 325 -2.26 19.98 3.50
N PHE A 326 -2.60 18.93 2.75
CA PHE A 326 -3.44 19.06 1.56
C PHE A 326 -4.92 19.21 1.89
N ASP A 327 -5.43 18.40 2.82
CA ASP A 327 -6.87 18.29 3.08
C ASP A 327 -7.24 18.16 4.56
N GLN A 328 -6.27 18.26 5.46
CA GLN A 328 -6.41 18.15 6.90
C GLN A 328 -6.88 16.75 7.35
N SER A 329 -6.76 15.73 6.51
CA SER A 329 -7.04 14.34 6.93
C SER A 329 -6.04 13.86 7.97
N LEU A 330 -6.52 13.02 8.89
CA LEU A 330 -5.69 12.41 9.94
C LEU A 330 -4.62 11.50 9.33
N GLN A 331 -3.37 11.69 9.73
CA GLN A 331 -2.23 10.95 9.21
C GLN A 331 -1.48 10.11 10.26
N GLY A 332 -1.88 10.18 11.52
CA GLY A 332 -1.30 9.37 12.56
C GLY A 332 -2.00 9.50 13.90
N ILE A 333 -1.96 8.44 14.69
CA ILE A 333 -2.50 8.39 16.05
C ILE A 333 -1.48 7.86 17.03
N GLU A 334 -1.65 8.23 18.29
CA GLU A 334 -0.88 7.74 19.43
C GLU A 334 -1.80 7.54 20.65
N PHE A 335 -1.74 6.36 21.24
CA PHE A 335 -2.46 6.07 22.48
C PHE A 335 -1.76 6.72 23.68
N THR A 336 -2.52 7.30 24.61
CA THR A 336 -1.97 7.95 25.81
C THR A 336 -1.75 6.98 26.97
N ASP A 337 -2.48 5.88 26.97
CA ASP A 337 -2.53 4.87 28.04
C ASP A 337 -1.94 3.50 27.61
N LYS A 338 -1.59 3.33 26.32
CA LYS A 338 -1.06 2.10 25.75
C LYS A 338 0.20 2.37 24.93
N PRO A 339 1.14 1.42 24.84
CA PRO A 339 2.32 1.56 23.99
C PRO A 339 1.98 1.30 22.52
N ALA A 340 1.09 2.11 21.95
CA ALA A 340 0.61 1.92 20.58
C ALA A 340 0.56 3.24 19.83
N PHE A 341 1.01 3.21 18.56
CA PHE A 341 0.92 4.34 17.64
C PHE A 341 0.85 3.85 16.20
N SER A 342 0.45 4.73 15.29
CA SER A 342 0.40 4.38 13.87
C SER A 342 0.52 5.61 12.96
N PHE A 343 0.78 5.34 11.69
CA PHE A 343 0.93 6.34 10.64
C PHE A 343 0.21 5.92 9.36
N GLN A 344 -0.57 6.83 8.76
CA GLN A 344 -1.38 6.55 7.57
C GLN A 344 -0.53 6.43 6.30
N GLY A 345 0.50 7.25 6.18
CA GLY A 345 1.43 7.19 5.04
C GLY A 345 2.43 6.05 5.16
N HIS A 346 3.37 6.02 4.23
CA HIS A 346 4.39 4.99 4.08
C HIS A 346 5.76 5.52 4.52
N PRO A 347 6.16 5.36 5.80
CA PRO A 347 7.44 5.86 6.30
C PRO A 347 8.64 5.10 5.73
N GLU A 348 8.41 3.91 5.16
CA GLU A 348 9.43 3.12 4.46
C GLU A 348 9.77 3.69 3.08
N ALA A 349 8.98 4.63 2.57
CA ALA A 349 9.08 5.11 1.18
C ALA A 349 8.89 3.97 0.15
N SER A 350 9.82 3.79 -0.79
CA SER A 350 9.76 2.78 -1.86
C SER A 350 8.47 2.81 -2.69
N PRO A 351 8.31 3.86 -3.53
CA PRO A 351 9.22 5.00 -3.68
C PRO A 351 8.92 6.14 -2.70
N GLY A 352 9.83 7.09 -2.60
CA GLY A 352 9.57 8.38 -1.99
C GLY A 352 10.62 8.85 -0.98
N PRO A 353 10.34 9.98 -0.29
CA PRO A 353 11.19 10.55 0.73
C PRO A 353 11.29 9.66 1.98
N GLN A 354 12.47 9.70 2.62
CA GLN A 354 12.80 8.86 3.78
C GLN A 354 12.77 9.64 5.11
N GLU A 355 12.29 10.88 5.10
CA GLU A 355 12.38 11.82 6.23
C GLU A 355 11.69 11.30 7.50
N ILE A 356 10.59 10.55 7.36
CA ILE A 356 9.78 10.06 8.48
C ILE A 356 10.14 8.63 8.95
N GLN A 357 11.24 8.06 8.47
CA GLN A 357 11.73 6.73 8.92
C GLN A 357 12.04 6.67 10.42
N THR A 358 12.15 7.81 11.09
CA THR A 358 12.30 7.90 12.55
C THR A 358 11.21 7.17 13.33
N LEU A 359 10.04 6.90 12.72
CA LEU A 359 8.96 6.11 13.33
C LEU A 359 9.38 4.65 13.61
N PHE A 360 10.23 4.05 12.77
CA PHE A 360 10.80 2.72 13.04
C PHE A 360 11.70 2.72 14.27
N LYS A 361 12.50 3.78 14.45
CA LYS A 361 13.32 3.96 15.67
C LYS A 361 12.47 4.16 16.91
N LYS A 362 11.34 4.89 16.80
CA LYS A 362 10.36 5.03 17.89
C LYS A 362 9.84 3.64 18.29
N PHE A 363 9.43 2.82 17.35
CA PHE A 363 8.96 1.46 17.61
C PHE A 363 10.04 0.58 18.25
N GLN A 364 11.28 0.60 17.73
CA GLN A 364 12.41 -0.10 18.33
C GLN A 364 12.56 0.26 19.83
N SER A 365 12.54 1.55 20.17
CA SER A 365 12.69 2.01 21.55
C SER A 365 11.57 1.49 22.45
N MET A 366 10.34 1.36 21.93
CA MET A 366 9.21 0.80 22.67
C MET A 366 9.38 -0.70 22.92
N VAL A 367 9.81 -1.47 21.89
CA VAL A 367 10.11 -2.91 21.99
C VAL A 367 11.22 -3.18 23.00
N GLU A 368 12.32 -2.43 22.95
CA GLU A 368 13.45 -2.56 23.87
C GLU A 368 13.07 -2.24 25.32
N LYS A 369 12.20 -1.24 25.51
CA LYS A 369 11.67 -0.91 26.85
C LYS A 369 10.78 -2.05 27.38
N TYR A 370 9.88 -2.56 26.59
CA TYR A 370 9.00 -3.66 26.97
C TYR A 370 9.78 -4.97 27.24
N ALA A 371 10.83 -5.23 26.49
CA ALA A 371 11.64 -6.43 26.69
C ALA A 371 12.42 -6.47 28.01
N LYS A 372 12.61 -5.31 28.67
CA LYS A 372 13.28 -5.18 29.97
C LYS A 372 12.33 -5.33 31.17
N THR A 373 11.01 -5.30 30.92
CA THR A 373 9.98 -5.54 31.91
C THR A 373 9.57 -7.01 31.94
#